data_b53b0a92559d10b6e74cca72e1792e7a
#
_entry.id   b53b0a92559d10b6e74cca72e1792e7a
#
_cell.length_a   1.000
_cell.length_b   1.000
_cell.length_c   1.000
_cell.angle_alpha   90.00
_cell.angle_beta   90.00
_cell.angle_gamma   90.00
#
_symmetry.space_group_name_H-M   'P 1'
#
loop_
_entity.id
_entity.type
_entity.pdbx_description
1 polymer ?
#
loop_
_entity_poly.entity_id
_entity_poly.type
_entity_poly.pdbx_seq_one_letter_code
_entity_poly.pdbx_strand_id
1 'polypeptide(L)'
;VQRIHKYALKAQQLAARYKIELQRSKISNLADTMTKCYKKILGKKNLIDRIEMDAETLDYHYIDVNGNEVMKSGLSAGEKQLMVIAMLWALAECSNKMLPVIIDTPLARLDSLHRKALIERYFPNASSQTVILSTDSEIDSNYYNIIKPFVSNEFTLVYDENKKRSYVRTGYFEEEHA
;
A
#
# COMPACT_ATOMS: atom_id res chain seq x y z
N VAL A 1 16.34 49.70 11.12
CA VAL A 1 14.98 49.16 10.87
C VAL A 1 14.86 48.70 9.42
N GLN A 2 15.15 49.51 8.38
CA GLN A 2 15.02 49.16 6.97
C GLN A 2 15.88 47.91 6.55
N ARG A 3 17.09 47.80 7.08
CA ARG A 3 18.01 46.67 6.77
C ARG A 3 17.47 45.34 7.31
N ILE A 4 16.93 45.32 8.54
CA ILE A 4 16.32 44.16 9.16
C ILE A 4 15.11 43.71 8.38
N HIS A 5 14.23 44.64 8.00
CA HIS A 5 13.05 44.36 7.20
C HIS A 5 13.40 43.72 5.84
N LYS A 6 14.40 44.27 5.15
CA LYS A 6 14.89 43.70 3.87
C LYS A 6 15.41 42.27 4.01
N TYR A 7 16.15 41.94 5.09
CA TYR A 7 16.64 40.58 5.31
C TYR A 7 15.50 39.64 5.73
N ALA A 8 14.53 40.08 6.52
CA ALA A 8 13.36 39.29 6.88
C ALA A 8 12.55 38.90 5.63
N LEU A 9 12.30 39.82 4.69
CA LEU A 9 11.63 39.52 3.44
C LEU A 9 12.41 38.53 2.57
N LYS A 10 13.74 38.66 2.49
CA LYS A 10 14.57 37.72 1.75
C LYS A 10 14.52 36.33 2.38
N ALA A 11 14.58 36.24 3.71
CA ALA A 11 14.48 34.96 4.43
C ALA A 11 13.12 34.29 4.20
N GLN A 12 12.04 35.06 4.23
CA GLN A 12 10.69 34.57 3.94
C GLN A 12 10.56 34.05 2.50
N GLN A 13 11.09 34.78 1.52
CA GLN A 13 11.09 34.33 0.11
C GLN A 13 11.91 33.05 -0.09
N LEU A 14 13.07 32.97 0.57
CA LEU A 14 13.92 31.77 0.50
C LEU A 14 13.21 30.56 1.13
N ALA A 15 12.60 30.74 2.29
CA ALA A 15 11.83 29.69 2.96
C ALA A 15 10.64 29.20 2.12
N ALA A 16 9.93 30.11 1.45
CA ALA A 16 8.84 29.78 0.56
C ALA A 16 9.31 28.95 -0.65
N ARG A 17 10.40 29.35 -1.30
CA ARG A 17 11.01 28.59 -2.40
C ARG A 17 11.50 27.22 -1.94
N TYR A 18 12.19 27.15 -0.82
CA TYR A 18 12.66 25.90 -0.25
C TYR A 18 11.51 24.94 0.03
N LYS A 19 10.39 25.43 0.57
CA LYS A 19 9.19 24.61 0.82
C LYS A 19 8.66 23.99 -0.48
N ILE A 20 8.56 24.76 -1.56
CA ILE A 20 8.07 24.29 -2.86
C ILE A 20 9.01 23.22 -3.44
N GLU A 21 10.31 23.48 -3.43
CA GLU A 21 11.30 22.52 -3.96
C GLU A 21 11.34 21.23 -3.13
N LEU A 22 11.24 21.34 -1.80
CA LEU A 22 11.16 20.19 -0.92
C LEU A 22 9.88 19.37 -1.19
N GLN A 23 8.74 20.02 -1.40
CA GLN A 23 7.48 19.37 -1.75
C GLN A 23 7.62 18.62 -3.07
N ARG A 24 8.13 19.27 -4.12
CA ARG A 24 8.36 18.66 -5.43
C ARG A 24 9.25 17.42 -5.33
N SER A 25 10.37 17.56 -4.63
CA SER A 25 11.30 16.42 -4.41
C SER A 25 10.65 15.25 -3.68
N LYS A 26 9.85 15.52 -2.65
CA LYS A 26 9.14 14.46 -1.90
C LYS A 26 8.05 13.78 -2.74
N ILE A 27 7.31 14.54 -3.54
CA ILE A 27 6.26 14.00 -4.43
C ILE A 27 6.89 13.16 -5.55
N SER A 28 7.98 13.61 -6.16
CA SER A 28 8.72 12.82 -7.14
C SER A 28 9.22 11.50 -6.54
N ASN A 29 9.84 11.53 -5.35
CA ASN A 29 10.29 10.32 -4.68
C ASN A 29 9.12 9.38 -4.34
N LEU A 30 7.96 9.91 -3.96
CA LEU A 30 6.76 9.10 -3.70
C LEU A 30 6.27 8.42 -4.99
N ALA A 31 6.20 9.13 -6.11
CA ALA A 31 5.79 8.58 -7.41
C ALA A 31 6.73 7.46 -7.89
N ASP A 32 8.05 7.67 -7.75
CA ASP A 32 9.06 6.67 -8.08
C ASP A 32 8.95 5.43 -7.19
N THR A 33 8.74 5.63 -5.88
CA THR A 33 8.57 4.53 -4.93
C THR A 33 7.28 3.77 -5.19
N MET A 34 6.18 4.49 -5.48
CA MET A 34 4.91 3.90 -5.87
C MET A 34 5.04 3.04 -7.13
N THR A 35 5.77 3.53 -8.13
CA THR A 35 6.10 2.77 -9.35
C THR A 35 6.84 1.47 -9.02
N LYS A 36 7.85 1.54 -8.15
CA LYS A 36 8.62 0.36 -7.72
C LYS A 36 7.74 -0.65 -6.96
N CYS A 37 6.92 -0.19 -6.03
CA CYS A 37 6.00 -1.03 -5.27
C CYS A 37 4.98 -1.71 -6.19
N TYR A 38 4.39 -0.97 -7.12
CA TYR A 38 3.46 -1.50 -8.11
C TYR A 38 4.08 -2.58 -8.99
N LYS A 39 5.29 -2.33 -9.52
CA LYS A 39 6.04 -3.31 -10.32
C LYS A 39 6.43 -4.56 -9.51
N LYS A 40 6.75 -4.42 -8.23
CA LYS A 40 7.00 -5.57 -7.33
C LYS A 40 5.77 -6.47 -7.19
N ILE A 41 4.58 -5.88 -7.07
CA ILE A 41 3.33 -6.64 -6.93
C ILE A 41 2.98 -7.35 -8.25
N LEU A 42 2.96 -6.64 -9.37
CA LEU A 42 2.50 -7.18 -10.66
C LEU A 42 3.51 -8.05 -11.40
N GLY A 43 4.79 -7.91 -11.11
CA GLY A 43 5.84 -8.63 -11.85
C GLY A 43 6.06 -8.07 -13.26
N LYS A 44 6.31 -8.98 -14.26
CA LYS A 44 6.79 -8.56 -15.61
C LYS A 44 5.71 -8.12 -16.59
N LYS A 45 4.43 -8.30 -16.32
CA LYS A 45 3.32 -7.95 -17.23
C LYS A 45 2.63 -6.67 -16.77
N ASN A 46 3.24 -5.52 -17.02
CA ASN A 46 2.70 -4.24 -16.59
C ASN A 46 2.23 -3.42 -17.79
N LEU A 47 0.97 -3.00 -17.76
CA LEU A 47 0.45 -1.97 -18.66
C LEU A 47 1.09 -0.61 -18.34
N ILE A 48 1.43 -0.39 -17.07
CA ILE A 48 1.97 0.86 -16.56
C ILE A 48 3.49 0.71 -16.37
N ASP A 49 4.25 1.57 -17.04
CA ASP A 49 5.70 1.63 -16.87
C ASP A 49 6.11 2.51 -15.70
N ARG A 50 5.47 3.67 -15.55
CA ARG A 50 5.74 4.57 -14.43
C ARG A 50 4.50 5.35 -14.02
N ILE A 51 4.54 5.83 -12.80
CA ILE A 51 3.53 6.70 -12.21
C ILE A 51 4.17 8.08 -12.07
N GLU A 52 3.51 9.09 -12.58
CA GLU A 52 3.87 10.49 -12.41
C GLU A 52 2.86 11.15 -11.47
N MET A 53 3.31 12.09 -10.66
CA MET A 53 2.45 12.80 -9.71
C MET A 53 2.72 14.29 -9.81
N ASP A 54 1.66 15.08 -9.99
CA ASP A 54 1.74 16.54 -9.98
C ASP A 54 1.97 17.03 -8.55
N ALA A 55 2.96 17.90 -8.37
CA ALA A 55 3.36 18.38 -7.04
C ALA A 55 2.42 19.46 -6.47
N GLU A 56 1.54 20.04 -7.26
CA GLU A 56 0.61 21.09 -6.84
C GLU A 56 -0.79 20.52 -6.58
N THR A 57 -1.30 19.69 -7.50
CA THR A 57 -2.63 19.09 -7.41
C THR A 57 -2.65 17.76 -6.69
N LEU A 58 -1.49 17.07 -6.61
CA LEU A 58 -1.33 15.69 -6.14
C LEU A 58 -2.05 14.67 -7.03
N ASP A 59 -2.49 15.07 -8.23
CA ASP A 59 -3.02 14.14 -9.20
C ASP A 59 -1.92 13.22 -9.71
N TYR A 60 -2.26 11.96 -9.91
CA TYR A 60 -1.34 10.98 -10.44
C TYR A 60 -1.80 10.44 -11.80
N HIS A 61 -0.82 10.22 -12.67
CA HIS A 61 -0.98 9.76 -14.03
C HIS A 61 -0.22 8.47 -14.23
N TYR A 62 -0.77 7.55 -15.00
CA TYR A 62 -0.13 6.30 -15.36
C TYR A 62 0.43 6.39 -16.75
N ILE A 63 1.70 6.05 -16.91
CA ILE A 63 2.39 6.15 -18.19
C ILE A 63 2.79 4.74 -18.64
N ASP A 64 2.50 4.39 -19.88
CA ASP A 64 2.88 3.12 -20.49
C ASP A 64 4.35 3.12 -20.94
N VAL A 65 4.82 1.99 -21.46
CA VAL A 65 6.19 1.82 -21.98
C VAL A 65 6.50 2.70 -23.21
N ASN A 66 5.48 3.20 -23.89
CA ASN A 66 5.61 4.08 -25.04
C ASN A 66 5.54 5.57 -24.66
N GLY A 67 5.33 5.87 -23.38
CA GLY A 67 5.20 7.23 -22.89
C GLY A 67 3.78 7.81 -23.01
N ASN A 68 2.77 7.01 -23.33
CA ASN A 68 1.39 7.47 -23.38
C ASN A 68 0.71 7.35 -22.02
N GLU A 69 -0.22 8.27 -21.76
CA GLU A 69 -1.03 8.20 -20.55
C GLU A 69 -2.09 7.09 -20.65
N VAL A 70 -2.12 6.24 -19.63
CA VAL A 70 -3.14 5.19 -19.47
C VAL A 70 -4.31 5.75 -18.68
N MET A 71 -5.50 5.73 -19.28
CA MET A 71 -6.71 6.22 -18.61
C MET A 71 -7.04 5.38 -17.37
N LYS A 72 -7.30 6.05 -16.25
CA LYS A 72 -7.74 5.40 -14.99
C LYS A 72 -9.00 4.55 -15.15
N SER A 73 -9.88 4.91 -16.08
CA SER A 73 -11.09 4.16 -16.43
C SER A 73 -10.79 2.82 -17.11
N GLY A 74 -9.66 2.70 -17.80
CA GLY A 74 -9.25 1.47 -18.49
C GLY A 74 -8.71 0.38 -17.55
N LEU A 75 -8.42 0.70 -16.30
CA LEU A 75 -7.95 -0.26 -15.32
C LEU A 75 -9.11 -1.09 -14.75
N SER A 76 -8.90 -2.39 -14.62
CA SER A 76 -9.80 -3.30 -13.93
C SER A 76 -9.94 -2.95 -12.43
N ALA A 77 -10.96 -3.48 -11.78
CA ALA A 77 -11.15 -3.27 -10.34
C ALA A 77 -9.97 -3.81 -9.51
N GLY A 78 -9.40 -4.94 -9.91
CA GLY A 78 -8.21 -5.53 -9.27
C GLY A 78 -6.98 -4.64 -9.43
N GLU A 79 -6.69 -4.14 -10.63
CA GLU A 79 -5.56 -3.25 -10.87
C GLU A 79 -5.67 -1.94 -10.08
N LYS A 80 -6.89 -1.38 -9.98
CA LYS A 80 -7.15 -0.21 -9.14
C LYS A 80 -6.86 -0.49 -7.65
N GLN A 81 -7.26 -1.67 -7.16
CA GLN A 81 -6.97 -2.08 -5.78
C GLN A 81 -5.47 -2.24 -5.55
N LEU A 82 -4.74 -2.88 -6.48
CA LEU A 82 -3.29 -3.02 -6.40
C LEU A 82 -2.57 -1.68 -6.43
N MET A 83 -3.10 -0.72 -7.17
CA MET A 83 -2.55 0.63 -7.22
C MET A 83 -2.69 1.35 -5.86
N VAL A 84 -3.85 1.21 -5.20
CA VAL A 84 -4.05 1.74 -3.84
C VAL A 84 -3.08 1.08 -2.84
N ILE A 85 -2.90 -0.23 -2.93
CA ILE A 85 -1.94 -0.96 -2.09
C ILE A 85 -0.51 -0.47 -2.36
N ALA A 86 -0.12 -0.31 -3.62
CA ALA A 86 1.20 0.21 -3.99
C ALA A 86 1.43 1.63 -3.46
N MET A 87 0.41 2.49 -3.49
CA MET A 87 0.47 3.84 -2.93
C MET A 87 0.65 3.82 -1.41
N LEU A 88 -0.12 2.99 -0.69
CA LEU A 88 0.00 2.86 0.76
C LEU A 88 1.39 2.31 1.16
N TRP A 89 1.89 1.34 0.41
CA TRP A 89 3.23 0.80 0.61
C TRP A 89 4.32 1.86 0.38
N ALA A 90 4.22 2.62 -0.71
CA ALA A 90 5.14 3.71 -1.01
C ALA A 90 5.11 4.81 0.06
N LEU A 91 3.93 5.16 0.59
CA LEU A 91 3.79 6.11 1.69
C LEU A 91 4.48 5.60 2.96
N ALA A 92 4.33 4.31 3.28
CA ALA A 92 5.02 3.70 4.41
C ALA A 92 6.54 3.74 4.24
N GLU A 93 7.07 3.36 3.06
CA GLU A 93 8.51 3.42 2.75
C GLU A 93 9.05 4.86 2.80
N CYS A 94 8.31 5.84 2.25
CA CYS A 94 8.73 7.24 2.21
C CYS A 94 8.62 7.98 3.55
N SER A 95 7.80 7.48 4.49
CA SER A 95 7.56 8.15 5.77
C SER A 95 8.74 8.08 6.73
N ASN A 96 9.67 7.14 6.54
CA ASN A 96 10.75 6.80 7.46
C ASN A 96 10.26 6.50 8.91
N LYS A 97 8.99 6.11 9.07
CA LYS A 97 8.39 5.76 10.34
C LYS A 97 7.99 4.30 10.33
N MET A 98 8.27 3.60 11.42
CA MET A 98 7.80 2.23 11.63
C MET A 98 6.33 2.27 12.05
N LEU A 99 5.43 2.41 11.09
CA LEU A 99 3.99 2.42 11.32
C LEU A 99 3.43 1.01 11.11
N PRO A 100 2.57 0.50 11.99
CA PRO A 100 1.86 -0.74 11.74
C PRO A 100 0.91 -0.56 10.55
N VAL A 101 0.77 -1.60 9.74
CA VAL A 101 -0.17 -1.64 8.62
C VAL A 101 -1.28 -2.63 8.97
N ILE A 102 -2.52 -2.15 8.93
CA ILE A 102 -3.73 -2.96 9.15
C ILE A 102 -4.49 -3.00 7.83
N ILE A 103 -4.76 -4.19 7.31
CA ILE A 103 -5.39 -4.39 6.02
C ILE A 103 -6.62 -5.25 6.21
N ASP A 104 -7.77 -4.70 5.84
CA ASP A 104 -9.05 -5.41 5.91
C ASP A 104 -9.45 -5.92 4.52
N THR A 105 -9.80 -7.21 4.44
CA THR A 105 -10.25 -7.90 3.22
C THR A 105 -9.42 -7.60 1.95
N PRO A 106 -8.07 -7.76 2.01
CA PRO A 106 -7.19 -7.27 0.95
C PRO A 106 -7.27 -8.06 -0.37
N LEU A 107 -7.84 -9.26 -0.36
CA LEU A 107 -7.82 -10.18 -1.50
C LEU A 107 -9.18 -10.30 -2.23
N ALA A 108 -10.24 -9.67 -1.74
CA ALA A 108 -11.62 -9.92 -2.15
C ALA A 108 -11.91 -9.72 -3.65
N ARG A 109 -11.21 -8.79 -4.32
CA ARG A 109 -11.46 -8.41 -5.74
C ARG A 109 -10.33 -8.80 -6.68
N LEU A 110 -9.41 -9.63 -6.22
CA LEU A 110 -8.23 -10.00 -6.96
C LEU A 110 -8.36 -11.41 -7.53
N ASP A 111 -7.82 -11.61 -8.72
CA ASP A 111 -7.61 -12.94 -9.28
C ASP A 111 -6.49 -13.70 -8.54
N SER A 112 -6.35 -14.98 -8.82
CA SER A 112 -5.39 -15.86 -8.14
C SER A 112 -3.93 -15.41 -8.30
N LEU A 113 -3.57 -14.82 -9.45
CA LEU A 113 -2.22 -14.34 -9.70
C LEU A 113 -1.86 -13.15 -8.80
N HIS A 114 -2.78 -12.18 -8.72
CA HIS A 114 -2.60 -11.00 -7.90
C HIS A 114 -2.68 -11.30 -6.41
N ARG A 115 -3.59 -12.20 -5.98
CA ARG A 115 -3.65 -12.70 -4.59
C ARG A 115 -2.31 -13.30 -4.16
N LYS A 116 -1.77 -14.22 -4.98
CA LYS A 116 -0.48 -14.84 -4.71
C LYS A 116 0.64 -13.80 -4.60
N ALA A 117 0.67 -12.82 -5.50
CA ALA A 117 1.68 -11.76 -5.48
C ALA A 117 1.63 -10.91 -4.20
N LEU A 118 0.44 -10.59 -3.69
CA LEU A 118 0.29 -9.87 -2.42
C LEU A 118 0.75 -10.71 -1.23
N ILE A 119 0.38 -11.99 -1.20
CA ILE A 119 0.74 -12.92 -0.13
C ILE A 119 2.25 -13.12 -0.06
N GLU A 120 2.91 -13.34 -1.21
CA GLU A 120 4.34 -13.63 -1.26
C GLU A 120 5.24 -12.40 -1.14
N ARG A 121 4.79 -11.24 -1.64
CA ARG A 121 5.67 -10.09 -1.84
C ARG A 121 5.32 -8.87 -1.01
N TYR A 122 4.03 -8.64 -0.80
CA TYR A 122 3.58 -7.45 -0.08
C TYR A 122 3.44 -7.70 1.42
N PHE A 123 2.64 -8.66 1.84
CA PHE A 123 2.34 -8.86 3.26
C PHE A 123 3.58 -9.04 4.14
N PRO A 124 4.59 -9.84 3.74
CA PRO A 124 5.80 -9.99 4.54
C PRO A 124 6.67 -8.71 4.62
N ASN A 125 6.46 -7.77 3.69
CA ASN A 125 7.30 -6.58 3.52
C ASN A 125 6.54 -5.25 3.70
N ALA A 126 5.25 -5.30 4.02
CA ALA A 126 4.40 -4.10 4.09
C ALA A 126 4.83 -3.16 5.22
N SER A 127 5.24 -3.74 6.36
CA SER A 127 5.70 -2.99 7.53
C SER A 127 6.43 -3.92 8.51
N SER A 128 7.04 -3.36 9.55
CA SER A 128 7.57 -4.13 10.69
C SER A 128 6.46 -4.85 11.48
N GLN A 129 5.24 -4.37 11.42
CA GLN A 129 4.05 -5.03 11.97
C GLN A 129 2.91 -4.93 10.96
N THR A 130 2.49 -6.07 10.42
CA THR A 130 1.37 -6.17 9.48
C THR A 130 0.26 -6.99 10.11
N VAL A 131 -0.95 -6.43 10.17
CA VAL A 131 -2.17 -7.11 10.64
C VAL A 131 -3.10 -7.30 9.44
N ILE A 132 -3.46 -8.53 9.15
CA ILE A 132 -4.36 -8.87 8.04
C ILE A 132 -5.66 -9.37 8.64
N LEU A 133 -6.76 -8.70 8.30
CA LEU A 133 -8.11 -9.13 8.63
C LEU A 133 -8.68 -9.79 7.38
N SER A 134 -8.91 -11.08 7.44
CA SER A 134 -9.37 -11.86 6.28
C SER A 134 -10.45 -12.86 6.67
N THR A 135 -11.18 -13.32 5.68
CA THR A 135 -12.07 -14.46 5.81
C THR A 135 -11.34 -15.74 5.38
N ASP A 136 -11.88 -16.90 5.77
CA ASP A 136 -11.43 -18.22 5.33
C ASP A 136 -11.47 -18.41 3.80
N SER A 137 -12.42 -17.74 3.14
CA SER A 137 -12.53 -17.75 1.68
C SER A 137 -11.48 -16.86 0.97
N GLU A 138 -10.90 -15.88 1.66
CA GLU A 138 -9.81 -15.05 1.10
C GLU A 138 -8.45 -15.71 1.25
N ILE A 139 -8.16 -16.26 2.44
CA ILE A 139 -6.94 -16.98 2.74
C ILE A 139 -7.32 -18.42 3.02
N ASP A 140 -7.47 -19.19 1.95
CA ASP A 140 -7.68 -20.64 2.00
C ASP A 140 -6.40 -21.39 2.44
N SER A 141 -6.50 -22.72 2.58
CA SER A 141 -5.39 -23.56 3.01
C SER A 141 -4.14 -23.41 2.15
N ASN A 142 -4.30 -23.15 0.83
CA ASN A 142 -3.15 -22.99 -0.07
C ASN A 142 -2.43 -21.66 0.20
N TYR A 143 -3.18 -20.57 0.28
CA TYR A 143 -2.61 -19.26 0.58
C TYR A 143 -2.08 -19.17 2.01
N TYR A 144 -2.74 -19.83 2.95
CA TYR A 144 -2.26 -19.92 4.32
C TYR A 144 -0.90 -20.61 4.42
N ASN A 145 -0.69 -21.72 3.73
CA ASN A 145 0.60 -22.41 3.70
C ASN A 145 1.73 -21.54 3.13
N ILE A 146 1.42 -20.63 2.21
CA ILE A 146 2.40 -19.70 1.64
C ILE A 146 2.77 -18.62 2.67
N ILE A 147 1.80 -18.05 3.38
CA ILE A 147 2.05 -16.94 4.31
C ILE A 147 2.53 -17.42 5.68
N LYS A 148 2.19 -18.63 6.10
CA LYS A 148 2.50 -19.21 7.42
C LYS A 148 3.93 -18.97 7.92
N PRO A 149 4.99 -19.11 7.09
CA PRO A 149 6.36 -18.85 7.54
C PRO A 149 6.61 -17.42 8.03
N PHE A 150 5.76 -16.46 7.67
CA PHE A 150 5.87 -15.05 8.02
C PHE A 150 4.90 -14.63 9.13
N VAL A 151 4.02 -15.55 9.58
CA VAL A 151 2.99 -15.25 10.58
C VAL A 151 3.52 -15.52 11.97
N SER A 152 3.47 -14.51 12.82
CA SER A 152 3.87 -14.64 14.24
C SER A 152 2.71 -15.05 15.13
N ASN A 153 1.52 -14.53 14.87
CA ASN A 153 0.31 -14.81 15.67
C ASN A 153 -0.90 -14.95 14.76
N GLU A 154 -1.82 -15.82 15.14
CA GLU A 154 -3.05 -16.10 14.42
C GLU A 154 -4.23 -16.11 15.39
N PHE A 155 -5.32 -15.50 14.97
CA PHE A 155 -6.52 -15.42 15.76
C PHE A 155 -7.75 -15.57 14.87
N THR A 156 -8.78 -16.26 15.38
CA THR A 156 -10.09 -16.34 14.76
C THR A 156 -11.11 -15.64 15.62
N LEU A 157 -11.94 -14.79 15.01
CA LEU A 157 -13.11 -14.22 15.65
C LEU A 157 -14.28 -15.20 15.48
N VAL A 158 -14.77 -15.72 16.58
CA VAL A 158 -15.89 -16.67 16.61
C VAL A 158 -17.09 -15.99 17.23
N TYR A 159 -18.25 -16.05 16.56
CA TYR A 159 -19.51 -15.55 17.09
C TYR A 159 -20.29 -16.66 17.80
N ASP A 160 -20.64 -16.44 19.06
CA ASP A 160 -21.46 -17.35 19.88
C ASP A 160 -22.92 -16.88 19.78
N GLU A 161 -23.73 -17.62 19.04
CA GLU A 161 -25.16 -17.29 18.82
C GLU A 161 -25.97 -17.34 20.12
N ASN A 162 -25.63 -18.24 21.04
CA ASN A 162 -26.37 -18.39 22.30
C ASN A 162 -26.12 -17.20 23.24
N LYS A 163 -24.87 -16.74 23.28
CA LYS A 163 -24.46 -15.62 24.14
C LYS A 163 -24.52 -14.27 23.43
N LYS A 164 -24.84 -14.26 22.13
CA LYS A 164 -24.86 -13.05 21.27
C LYS A 164 -23.60 -12.18 21.42
N ARG A 165 -22.44 -12.82 21.45
CA ARG A 165 -21.14 -12.13 21.60
C ARG A 165 -20.06 -12.83 20.79
N SER A 166 -19.08 -12.05 20.34
CA SER A 166 -17.88 -12.60 19.73
C SER A 166 -16.77 -12.81 20.76
N TYR A 167 -15.94 -13.80 20.53
CA TYR A 167 -14.72 -14.04 21.29
C TYR A 167 -13.56 -14.36 20.36
N VAL A 168 -12.35 -14.21 20.83
CA VAL A 168 -11.12 -14.50 20.09
C VAL A 168 -10.63 -15.88 20.46
N ARG A 169 -10.31 -16.69 19.46
CA ARG A 169 -9.64 -17.97 19.59
C ARG A 169 -8.27 -17.88 18.93
N THR A 170 -7.26 -18.53 19.47
CA THR A 170 -5.94 -18.69 18.86
C THR A 170 -6.02 -19.72 17.72
N GLY A 171 -5.30 -19.45 16.63
CA GLY A 171 -5.32 -20.25 15.40
C GLY A 171 -6.23 -19.69 14.34
N TYR A 172 -5.91 -19.98 13.06
CA TYR A 172 -6.66 -19.47 11.91
C TYR A 172 -7.73 -20.46 11.45
N PHE A 173 -7.38 -21.69 11.23
CA PHE A 173 -8.35 -22.75 10.92
C PHE A 173 -8.82 -23.48 12.21
N GLU A 174 -9.99 -24.07 12.15
CA GLU A 174 -10.40 -25.05 13.15
C GLU A 174 -9.48 -26.27 13.04
N GLU A 175 -8.89 -26.71 14.15
CA GLU A 175 -8.35 -28.04 14.19
C GLU A 175 -9.56 -28.99 14.03
N GLU A 176 -9.70 -29.65 12.88
CA GLU A 176 -10.57 -30.80 12.76
C GLU A 176 -10.13 -31.75 13.84
N HIS A 177 -10.96 -31.94 14.85
CA HIS A 177 -10.75 -32.94 15.85
C HIS A 177 -10.73 -34.33 15.14
N ALA A 178 -9.52 -34.87 14.95
CA ALA A 178 -9.28 -36.18 14.47
C ALA A 178 -9.77 -37.22 15.50
#